data_e2c9d5de52995f52db58971df3fda980
#
_entry.id   e2c9d5de52995f52db58971df3fda980
#
_cell.length_a   1.000
_cell.length_b   1.000
_cell.length_c   1.000
_cell.angle_alpha   90.00
_cell.angle_beta   90.00
_cell.angle_gamma   90.00
#
_symmetry.space_group_name_H-M   'P 1'
#
loop_
_entity.id
_entity.type
_entity.pdbx_description
1 polymer ?
#
loop_
_entity_poly.entity_id
_entity_poly.type
_entity_poly.pdbx_seq_one_letter_code
_entity_poly.pdbx_strand_id
1 'polypeptide(L)' 'MINGVYVGIEVKRPGGKQSDHQKHFQESLEAAGGRYILARSLDDVIQGLGPIVPP' A
#
# COMPACT_ATOMS: atom_id res chain seq x y z
N MET A 1 10.34 -2.16 -4.37
CA MET A 1 10.06 -1.26 -5.51
C MET A 1 9.60 -2.09 -6.70
N ILE A 2 8.51 -1.68 -7.34
CA ILE A 2 7.96 -2.39 -8.50
C ILE A 2 7.88 -1.39 -9.66
N ASN A 3 8.54 -1.71 -10.79
CA ASN A 3 8.58 -0.83 -11.97
C ASN A 3 9.03 0.60 -11.67
N GLY A 4 9.98 0.76 -10.75
CA GLY A 4 10.47 2.06 -10.36
C GLY A 4 9.62 2.80 -9.34
N VAL A 5 8.55 2.17 -8.84
CA VAL A 5 7.65 2.76 -7.84
C VAL A 5 7.88 2.08 -6.49
N TYR A 6 8.07 2.87 -5.44
CA TYR A 6 8.12 2.34 -4.09
C TYR A 6 6.72 1.92 -3.66
N VAL A 7 6.61 0.71 -3.12
CA VAL A 7 5.34 0.15 -2.69
C VAL A 7 5.42 -0.25 -1.23
N GLY A 8 4.53 0.29 -0.41
CA GLY A 8 4.36 -0.13 0.97
C GLY A 8 3.08 -0.94 1.09
N ILE A 9 3.15 -2.10 1.68
CA ILE A 9 1.99 -2.97 1.90
C ILE A 9 1.83 -3.19 3.39
N GLU A 10 0.68 -2.81 3.91
CA GLU A 10 0.34 -3.04 5.31
C GLU A 10 -0.82 -4.04 5.37
N VAL A 11 -0.62 -5.12 6.12
CA VAL A 11 -1.65 -6.17 6.27
C VAL A 11 -2.35 -5.97 7.61
N LYS A 12 -3.67 -5.89 7.57
CA LYS A 12 -4.50 -5.72 8.77
C LYS A 12 -5.57 -6.80 8.84
N ARG A 13 -5.95 -7.15 10.08
CA ARG A 13 -7.11 -8.01 10.30
C ARG A 13 -8.38 -7.23 9.95
N PRO A 14 -9.49 -7.93 9.61
CA PRO A 14 -10.79 -7.27 9.45
C PRO A 14 -11.10 -6.44 10.70
N GLY A 15 -11.51 -5.19 10.50
CA GLY A 15 -11.79 -4.27 11.59
C GLY A 15 -10.57 -3.58 12.19
N GLY A 16 -9.36 -3.98 11.82
CA GLY A 16 -8.14 -3.31 12.28
C GLY A 16 -8.02 -1.90 11.70
N LYS A 17 -7.43 -0.99 12.48
CA LYS A 17 -7.27 0.40 12.07
C LYS A 17 -5.79 0.74 11.91
N GLN A 18 -5.53 1.67 11.01
CA GLN A 18 -4.19 2.19 10.78
C GLN A 18 -3.77 3.07 11.96
N SER A 19 -2.54 2.90 12.46
CA SER A 19 -1.99 3.75 13.51
C SER A 19 -1.58 5.11 12.94
N ASP A 20 -1.33 6.08 13.83
CA ASP A 20 -0.87 7.39 13.39
C ASP A 20 0.48 7.32 12.71
N HIS A 21 1.40 6.49 13.19
CA HIS A 21 2.69 6.28 12.54
C HIS A 21 2.53 5.71 11.14
N GLN A 22 1.60 4.78 10.97
CA GLN A 22 1.32 4.18 9.67
C GLN A 22 0.71 5.19 8.70
N LYS A 23 -0.17 6.07 9.20
CA LYS A 23 -0.73 7.14 8.39
C LYS A 23 0.34 8.12 7.93
N HIS A 24 1.26 8.49 8.82
CA HIS A 24 2.38 9.36 8.48
C HIS A 24 3.29 8.72 7.42
N PHE A 25 3.58 7.43 7.58
CA PHE A 25 4.37 6.70 6.60
C PHE A 25 3.68 6.68 5.24
N GLN A 26 2.38 6.44 5.23
CA GLN A 26 1.60 6.45 3.99
C GLN A 26 1.68 7.82 3.31
N GLU A 27 1.45 8.90 4.06
CA GLU A 27 1.50 10.25 3.50
C GLU A 27 2.87 10.56 2.91
N SER A 28 3.94 10.20 3.63
CA SER A 28 5.31 10.44 3.16
C SER A 28 5.62 9.63 1.89
N LEU A 29 5.20 8.38 1.86
CA LEU A 29 5.43 7.50 0.73
C LEU A 29 4.69 8.00 -0.51
N GLU A 30 3.43 8.37 -0.35
CA GLU A 30 2.61 8.85 -1.46
C GLU A 30 3.08 10.22 -1.96
N ALA A 31 3.52 11.08 -1.05
CA ALA A 31 4.08 12.37 -1.43
C ALA A 31 5.36 12.22 -2.26
N ALA A 32 6.10 11.13 -2.06
CA ALA A 32 7.31 10.83 -2.82
C ALA A 32 7.01 10.07 -4.12
N GLY A 33 5.74 9.90 -4.48
CA GLY A 33 5.34 9.20 -5.70
C GLY A 33 5.21 7.70 -5.54
N GLY A 34 5.29 7.19 -4.32
CA GLY A 34 5.11 5.78 -4.02
C GLY A 34 3.65 5.39 -3.92
N ARG A 35 3.40 4.09 -3.80
CA ARG A 35 2.06 3.54 -3.63
C ARG A 35 1.96 2.84 -2.29
N TYR A 36 0.88 3.07 -1.59
CA TYR A 36 0.60 2.44 -0.31
C TYR A 36 -0.65 1.58 -0.42
N ILE A 37 -0.57 0.34 0.05
CA ILE A 37 -1.69 -0.60 0.00
C ILE A 37 -2.01 -1.03 1.42
N LEU A 38 -3.22 -0.73 1.88
CA LEU A 38 -3.74 -1.24 3.14
C LEU A 38 -4.59 -2.48 2.80
N ALA A 39 -4.05 -3.66 3.09
CA ALA A 39 -4.65 -4.91 2.66
C ALA A 39 -5.25 -5.66 3.83
N ARG A 40 -6.49 -6.12 3.66
CA ARG A 40 -7.16 -7.03 4.60
C ARG A 40 -7.36 -8.40 3.99
N SER A 41 -6.97 -8.57 2.72
CA SER A 41 -7.08 -9.83 1.99
C SER A 41 -6.05 -9.85 0.87
N LEU A 42 -5.85 -11.02 0.29
CA LEU A 42 -4.98 -11.17 -0.86
C LEU A 42 -5.52 -10.38 -2.06
N ASP A 43 -6.84 -10.33 -2.23
CA ASP A 43 -7.46 -9.56 -3.30
C ASP A 43 -7.10 -8.07 -3.20
N ASP A 44 -7.06 -7.53 -1.98
CA ASP A 44 -6.69 -6.13 -1.79
C ASP A 44 -5.27 -5.86 -2.30
N VAL A 45 -4.35 -6.79 -2.08
CA VAL A 45 -2.97 -6.67 -2.56
C VAL A 45 -2.95 -6.72 -4.08
N ILE A 46 -3.64 -7.68 -4.66
CA ILE A 46 -3.68 -7.85 -6.11
C ILE A 46 -4.25 -6.62 -6.80
N GLN A 47 -5.35 -6.09 -6.28
CA GLN A 47 -5.98 -4.91 -6.86
C GLN A 47 -5.11 -3.66 -6.68
N GLY A 48 -4.46 -3.54 -5.52
CA GLY A 48 -3.57 -2.41 -5.26
C GLY A 48 -2.35 -2.41 -6.18
N LEU A 49 -1.83 -3.58 -6.54
CA LEU A 49 -0.67 -3.70 -7.42
C LEU A 49 -1.02 -3.64 -8.91
N GLY A 50 -2.28 -3.87 -9.25
CA GLY A 50 -2.72 -3.95 -10.65
C GLY A 50 -2.23 -2.80 -11.54
N PRO A 51 -2.37 -1.53 -11.12
CA PRO A 51 -1.95 -0.41 -11.96
C PRO A 51 -0.45 -0.28 -12.19
N ILE A 52 0.39 -0.94 -11.39
CA ILE A 52 1.84 -0.82 -11.47
C ILE A 52 2.52 -2.10 -11.92
N VAL A 53 1.76 -3.17 -12.09
CA VAL A 53 2.26 -4.44 -12.61
C VAL A 53 2.07 -4.46 -14.12
N PRO A 54 3.13 -4.73 -14.93
CA PRO A 54 2.98 -4.76 -16.38
C PRO A 54 1.99 -5.83 -16.82
N PRO A 55 1.26 -5.59 -17.89
CA PRO A 55 0.35 -6.60 -18.42
C PRO A 55 1.06 -7.85 -18.89
#